data_05cc0420af491df10a4c4a89122467a9
#
_entry.id   05cc0420af491df10a4c4a89122467a9
#
_cell.length_a   1.000
_cell.length_b   1.000
_cell.length_c   1.000
_cell.angle_alpha   90.00
_cell.angle_beta   90.00
_cell.angle_gamma   90.00
#
_symmetry.space_group_name_H-M   'P 1'
#
loop_
_entity.id
_entity.type
_entity.pdbx_description
1 polymer ?
#
loop_
_entity_poly.entity_id
_entity_poly.type
_entity_poly.pdbx_seq_one_letter_code
_entity_poly.pdbx_strand_id
1 'polypeptide(L)'
;MAAYNRWMNDKVYAAAASLPATEVMADRGAFFSSIHGTLSHIAVADMIWLQRFAGHPAGYVALDPVRGLPIQRDLSARPFGDLAALTEHRRFLDGVIEAWADAVSEEDLDQVLAYANTRGEAFRKPYFFLVMHFFNHQTHHRGQVTTLLAQAGVDVGATDLSALIAEA
;
A
#
# COMPACT_ATOMS: atom_id res chain seq x y z
N MET A 1 -0.89 12.46 3.74
CA MET A 1 -0.93 11.34 2.74
C MET A 1 -1.47 10.04 3.34
N ALA A 2 -1.15 9.67 4.57
CA ALA A 2 -1.65 8.43 5.19
C ALA A 2 -3.19 8.38 5.23
N ALA A 3 -3.86 9.43 5.73
CA ALA A 3 -5.33 9.50 5.75
C ALA A 3 -5.96 9.38 4.35
N TYR A 4 -5.38 10.04 3.33
CA TYR A 4 -5.82 9.86 1.94
C TYR A 4 -5.63 8.41 1.46
N ASN A 5 -4.53 7.79 1.83
CA ASN A 5 -4.26 6.40 1.47
C ASN A 5 -5.32 5.46 2.05
N ARG A 6 -5.64 5.59 3.34
CA ARG A 6 -6.71 4.80 3.98
C ARG A 6 -8.06 5.05 3.31
N TRP A 7 -8.47 6.31 3.14
CA TRP A 7 -9.74 6.67 2.51
C TRP A 7 -9.90 6.05 1.12
N MET A 8 -8.84 6.10 0.31
CA MET A 8 -8.84 5.47 -1.02
C MET A 8 -8.85 3.96 -0.97
N ASN A 9 -8.13 3.34 -0.01
CA ASN A 9 -8.16 1.89 0.17
C ASN A 9 -9.57 1.43 0.57
N ASP A 10 -10.22 2.09 1.52
CA ASP A 10 -11.60 1.77 1.91
C ASP A 10 -12.54 1.79 0.70
N LYS A 11 -12.41 2.80 -0.18
CA LYS A 11 -13.24 2.90 -1.40
C LYS A 11 -12.98 1.78 -2.39
N VAL A 12 -11.73 1.51 -2.75
CA VAL A 12 -11.41 0.49 -3.76
C VAL A 12 -11.71 -0.93 -3.27
N TYR A 13 -11.51 -1.20 -1.98
CA TYR A 13 -11.84 -2.50 -1.40
C TYR A 13 -13.37 -2.69 -1.27
N ALA A 14 -14.12 -1.66 -0.90
CA ALA A 14 -15.59 -1.70 -0.91
C ALA A 14 -16.13 -1.91 -2.32
N ALA A 15 -15.59 -1.20 -3.32
CA ALA A 15 -15.95 -1.37 -4.72
C ALA A 15 -15.62 -2.79 -5.22
N ALA A 16 -14.45 -3.34 -4.89
CA ALA A 16 -14.09 -4.71 -5.23
C ALA A 16 -15.02 -5.74 -4.57
N ALA A 17 -15.45 -5.49 -3.32
CA ALA A 17 -16.36 -6.37 -2.59
C ALA A 17 -17.81 -6.39 -3.17
N SER A 18 -18.19 -5.41 -4.00
CA SER A 18 -19.48 -5.41 -4.69
C SER A 18 -19.52 -6.38 -5.88
N LEU A 19 -18.36 -6.86 -6.33
CA LEU A 19 -18.25 -7.83 -7.42
C LEU A 19 -18.31 -9.26 -6.89
N PRO A 20 -18.79 -10.23 -7.71
CA PRO A 20 -18.60 -11.65 -7.42
C PRO A 20 -17.11 -11.98 -7.28
N ALA A 21 -16.77 -12.93 -6.39
CA ALA A 21 -15.38 -13.35 -6.17
C ALA A 21 -14.69 -13.79 -7.46
N THR A 22 -15.41 -14.43 -8.37
CA THR A 22 -14.92 -14.83 -9.69
C THR A 22 -14.47 -13.64 -10.53
N GLU A 23 -15.19 -12.51 -10.48
CA GLU A 23 -14.85 -11.28 -11.19
C GLU A 23 -13.65 -10.56 -10.59
N VAL A 24 -13.52 -10.58 -9.26
CA VAL A 24 -12.37 -10.02 -8.55
C VAL A 24 -11.08 -10.78 -8.88
N MET A 25 -11.18 -12.09 -9.08
CA MET A 25 -10.07 -12.99 -9.39
C MET A 25 -9.80 -13.15 -10.90
N ALA A 26 -10.75 -12.74 -11.77
CA ALA A 26 -10.64 -12.90 -13.20
C ALA A 26 -9.40 -12.21 -13.78
N ASP A 27 -8.72 -12.88 -14.69
CA ASP A 27 -7.63 -12.29 -15.47
C ASP A 27 -8.20 -11.22 -16.41
N ARG A 28 -7.71 -9.99 -16.27
CA ARG A 28 -8.13 -8.83 -17.06
C ARG A 28 -7.01 -8.30 -17.96
N GLY A 29 -5.96 -9.09 -18.18
CA GLY A 29 -4.80 -8.68 -18.98
C GLY A 29 -3.94 -7.59 -18.32
N ALA A 30 -4.14 -7.30 -17.02
CA ALA A 30 -3.34 -6.35 -16.27
C ALA A 30 -2.00 -6.97 -15.85
N PHE A 31 -1.00 -6.13 -15.49
CA PHE A 31 0.33 -6.61 -15.09
C PHE A 31 0.27 -7.64 -13.95
N PHE A 32 -0.63 -7.44 -12.97
CA PHE A 32 -0.88 -8.40 -11.88
C PHE A 32 -2.12 -9.27 -12.13
N SER A 33 -2.52 -9.44 -13.37
CA SER A 33 -3.63 -10.24 -13.90
C SER A 33 -5.01 -9.71 -13.51
N SER A 34 -5.31 -9.55 -12.23
CA SER A 34 -6.67 -9.32 -11.71
C SER A 34 -6.74 -8.13 -10.73
N ILE A 35 -7.97 -7.76 -10.36
CA ILE A 35 -8.23 -6.80 -9.27
C ILE A 35 -7.56 -7.30 -7.99
N HIS A 36 -7.81 -8.56 -7.59
CA HIS A 36 -7.19 -9.17 -6.42
C HIS A 36 -5.66 -9.18 -6.50
N GLY A 37 -5.10 -9.53 -7.65
CA GLY A 37 -3.65 -9.55 -7.86
C GLY A 37 -3.01 -8.17 -7.68
N THR A 38 -3.66 -7.12 -8.21
CA THR A 38 -3.16 -5.74 -8.07
C THR A 38 -3.27 -5.24 -6.62
N LEU A 39 -4.39 -5.53 -5.93
CA LEU A 39 -4.56 -5.20 -4.51
C LEU A 39 -3.56 -5.96 -3.63
N SER A 40 -3.30 -7.25 -3.93
CA SER A 40 -2.30 -8.05 -3.24
C SER A 40 -0.89 -7.46 -3.42
N HIS A 41 -0.55 -7.02 -4.64
CA HIS A 41 0.73 -6.38 -4.91
C HIS A 41 0.93 -5.12 -4.05
N ILE A 42 -0.10 -4.25 -3.94
CA ILE A 42 -0.03 -3.06 -3.09
C ILE A 42 0.26 -3.45 -1.64
N ALA A 43 -0.48 -4.41 -1.09
CA ALA A 43 -0.30 -4.86 0.29
C ALA A 43 1.10 -5.47 0.53
N VAL A 44 1.59 -6.29 -0.39
CA VAL A 44 2.93 -6.89 -0.33
C VAL A 44 4.02 -5.82 -0.39
N ALA A 45 3.91 -4.86 -1.31
CA ALA A 45 4.87 -3.77 -1.43
C ALA A 45 4.90 -2.88 -0.19
N ASP A 46 3.71 -2.58 0.38
CA ASP A 46 3.60 -1.82 1.63
C ASP A 46 4.29 -2.54 2.79
N MET A 47 4.06 -3.85 2.97
CA MET A 47 4.76 -4.65 3.97
C MET A 47 6.28 -4.56 3.83
N ILE A 48 6.78 -4.72 2.59
CA ILE A 48 8.22 -4.65 2.31
C ILE A 48 8.78 -3.28 2.71
N TRP A 49 8.10 -2.20 2.34
CA TRP A 49 8.58 -0.85 2.65
C TRP A 49 8.48 -0.51 4.12
N LEU A 50 7.39 -0.87 4.81
CA LEU A 50 7.25 -0.65 6.25
C LEU A 50 8.32 -1.43 7.05
N GLN A 51 8.65 -2.66 6.64
CA GLN A 51 9.76 -3.42 7.24
C GLN A 51 11.12 -2.76 7.02
N ARG A 52 11.35 -2.13 5.85
CA ARG A 52 12.57 -1.33 5.60
C ARG A 52 12.58 -0.07 6.46
N PHE A 53 11.46 0.64 6.55
CA PHE A 53 11.33 1.83 7.39
C PHE A 53 11.48 1.51 8.89
N ALA A 54 11.11 0.31 9.30
CA ALA A 54 11.37 -0.18 10.65
C ALA A 54 12.88 -0.27 10.99
N GLY A 55 13.76 -0.28 10.00
CA GLY A 55 15.22 -0.18 10.17
C GLY A 55 15.75 1.25 10.27
N HIS A 56 14.89 2.28 10.26
CA HIS A 56 15.30 3.68 10.40
C HIS A 56 15.88 3.96 11.79
N PRO A 57 16.93 4.80 11.92
CA PRO A 57 17.55 5.12 13.24
C PRO A 57 16.61 5.71 14.29
N ALA A 58 15.53 6.38 13.87
CA ALA A 58 14.49 6.90 14.76
C ALA A 58 13.77 5.81 15.57
N GLY A 59 13.86 4.53 15.17
CA GLY A 59 13.33 3.41 15.94
C GLY A 59 11.82 3.45 16.12
N TYR A 60 11.05 3.73 15.07
CA TYR A 60 9.59 3.86 15.12
C TYR A 60 8.89 2.66 15.76
N VAL A 61 8.38 2.82 16.99
CA VAL A 61 7.57 1.82 17.70
C VAL A 61 6.29 1.47 16.94
N ALA A 62 5.74 2.43 16.20
CA ALA A 62 4.57 2.22 15.34
C ALA A 62 4.78 1.13 14.28
N LEU A 63 6.04 0.82 13.92
CA LEU A 63 6.40 -0.23 12.96
C LEU A 63 6.72 -1.59 13.61
N ASP A 64 6.70 -1.72 14.93
CA ASP A 64 6.94 -3.01 15.60
C ASP A 64 5.97 -4.11 15.13
N PRO A 65 4.68 -3.84 14.87
CA PRO A 65 3.77 -4.87 14.39
C PRO A 65 4.16 -5.53 13.07
N VAL A 66 4.93 -4.85 12.21
CA VAL A 66 5.35 -5.40 10.91
C VAL A 66 6.72 -6.10 10.96
N ARG A 67 7.52 -5.90 12.01
CA ARG A 67 8.85 -6.53 12.12
C ARG A 67 8.81 -8.04 12.14
N GLY A 68 7.77 -8.63 12.74
CA GLY A 68 7.59 -10.07 12.85
C GLY A 68 6.86 -10.73 11.67
N LEU A 69 6.39 -9.94 10.70
CA LEU A 69 5.70 -10.48 9.54
C LEU A 69 6.68 -11.18 8.58
N PRO A 70 6.22 -12.21 7.84
CA PRO A 70 7.04 -12.88 6.85
C PRO A 70 7.62 -11.90 5.82
N ILE A 71 8.93 -12.01 5.56
CA ILE A 71 9.60 -11.19 4.55
C ILE A 71 9.18 -11.68 3.16
N GLN A 72 8.47 -10.83 2.44
CA GLN A 72 8.10 -11.10 1.06
C GLN A 72 9.26 -10.71 0.12
N ARG A 73 9.59 -11.61 -0.81
CA ARG A 73 10.60 -11.34 -1.86
C ARG A 73 10.00 -11.33 -3.26
N ASP A 74 8.84 -11.93 -3.41
CA ASP A 74 8.08 -11.96 -4.67
C ASP A 74 6.99 -10.88 -4.63
N LEU A 75 7.14 -9.87 -5.48
CA LEU A 75 6.19 -8.76 -5.60
C LEU A 75 4.86 -9.17 -6.26
N SER A 76 4.79 -10.36 -6.86
CA SER A 76 3.57 -10.96 -7.41
C SER A 76 2.89 -11.95 -6.45
N ALA A 77 3.44 -12.12 -5.25
CA ALA A 77 2.89 -13.01 -4.24
C ALA A 77 1.44 -12.63 -3.89
N ARG A 78 0.62 -13.65 -3.70
CA ARG A 78 -0.77 -13.52 -3.25
C ARG A 78 -0.94 -14.26 -1.92
N PRO A 79 -0.44 -13.68 -0.81
CA PRO A 79 -0.44 -14.36 0.49
C PRO A 79 -1.83 -14.52 1.08
N PHE A 80 -2.84 -13.84 0.52
CA PHE A 80 -4.23 -13.91 0.95
C PHE A 80 -5.07 -14.57 -0.15
N GLY A 81 -5.78 -15.63 0.18
CA GLY A 81 -6.52 -16.46 -0.78
C GLY A 81 -7.80 -15.82 -1.31
N ASP A 82 -8.33 -14.83 -0.60
CA ASP A 82 -9.56 -14.14 -0.95
C ASP A 82 -9.52 -12.64 -0.59
N LEU A 83 -10.53 -11.90 -1.08
CA LEU A 83 -10.64 -10.47 -0.85
C LEU A 83 -10.91 -10.13 0.63
N ALA A 84 -11.60 -10.99 1.38
CA ALA A 84 -11.94 -10.71 2.77
C ALA A 84 -10.68 -10.70 3.65
N ALA A 85 -9.85 -11.74 3.56
CA ALA A 85 -8.57 -11.82 4.26
C ALA A 85 -7.62 -10.69 3.84
N LEU A 86 -7.58 -10.37 2.54
CA LEU A 86 -6.78 -9.27 2.03
C LEU A 86 -7.28 -7.91 2.57
N THR A 87 -8.60 -7.71 2.70
CA THR A 87 -9.20 -6.49 3.26
C THR A 87 -8.85 -6.32 4.74
N GLU A 88 -8.90 -7.39 5.52
CA GLU A 88 -8.51 -7.35 6.92
C GLU A 88 -7.04 -6.95 7.08
N HIS A 89 -6.18 -7.57 6.29
CA HIS A 89 -4.75 -7.22 6.29
C HIS A 89 -4.52 -5.77 5.82
N ARG A 90 -5.26 -5.27 4.82
CA ARG A 90 -5.16 -3.88 4.38
C ARG A 90 -5.52 -2.91 5.51
N ARG A 91 -6.58 -3.16 6.26
CA ARG A 91 -6.97 -2.32 7.41
C ARG A 91 -5.90 -2.31 8.50
N PHE A 92 -5.30 -3.46 8.76
CA PHE A 92 -4.15 -3.54 9.67
C PHE A 92 -2.99 -2.66 9.18
N LEU A 93 -2.58 -2.78 7.91
CA LEU A 93 -1.49 -1.98 7.35
C LEU A 93 -1.82 -0.48 7.35
N ASP A 94 -3.07 -0.09 7.04
CA ASP A 94 -3.47 1.32 7.07
C ASP A 94 -3.33 1.92 8.47
N GLY A 95 -3.69 1.17 9.52
CA GLY A 95 -3.46 1.60 10.90
C GLY A 95 -1.99 1.79 11.24
N VAL A 96 -1.13 0.88 10.78
CA VAL A 96 0.33 0.98 10.95
C VAL A 96 0.89 2.19 10.19
N ILE A 97 0.42 2.41 8.95
CA ILE A 97 0.86 3.54 8.10
C ILE A 97 0.50 4.88 8.75
N GLU A 98 -0.72 5.01 9.27
CA GLU A 98 -1.13 6.25 9.95
C GLU A 98 -0.30 6.51 11.21
N ALA A 99 -0.18 5.51 12.09
CA ALA A 99 0.60 5.64 13.32
C ALA A 99 2.08 5.94 13.04
N TRP A 100 2.66 5.34 11.99
CA TRP A 100 4.01 5.64 11.56
C TRP A 100 4.13 7.04 10.97
N ALA A 101 3.21 7.46 10.12
CA ALA A 101 3.23 8.79 9.49
C ALA A 101 3.12 9.91 10.52
N ASP A 102 2.35 9.71 11.62
CA ASP A 102 2.24 10.64 12.72
C ASP A 102 3.53 10.73 13.58
N ALA A 103 4.36 9.68 13.54
CA ALA A 103 5.62 9.63 14.30
C ALA A 103 6.83 10.17 13.52
N VAL A 104 6.73 10.34 12.20
CA VAL A 104 7.84 10.84 11.37
C VAL A 104 8.02 12.32 11.57
N SER A 105 9.24 12.75 11.95
CA SER A 105 9.62 14.16 12.04
C SER A 105 10.30 14.68 10.76
N GLU A 106 10.41 16.00 10.62
CA GLU A 106 11.18 16.61 9.53
C GLU A 106 12.65 16.21 9.59
N GLU A 107 13.22 16.12 10.79
CA GLU A 107 14.62 15.69 10.98
C GLU A 107 14.85 14.25 10.50
N ASP A 108 13.86 13.36 10.66
CA ASP A 108 13.94 11.99 10.16
C ASP A 108 13.98 11.98 8.62
N LEU A 109 13.21 12.84 7.96
CA LEU A 109 13.14 12.92 6.51
C LEU A 109 14.46 13.35 5.88
N ASP A 110 15.29 14.11 6.59
CA ASP A 110 16.62 14.52 6.13
C ASP A 110 17.68 13.42 6.23
N GLN A 111 17.37 12.30 6.89
CA GLN A 111 18.30 11.20 7.09
C GLN A 111 18.40 10.29 5.87
N VAL A 112 19.43 9.44 5.86
CA VAL A 112 19.66 8.42 4.84
C VAL A 112 19.28 7.06 5.40
N LEU A 113 18.30 6.40 4.77
CA LEU A 113 17.95 5.02 5.10
C LEU A 113 18.85 4.05 4.31
N ALA A 114 19.49 3.12 5.03
CA ALA A 114 20.15 1.96 4.46
C ALA A 114 19.17 0.77 4.45
N TYR A 115 19.03 0.11 3.31
CA TYR A 115 18.14 -1.04 3.16
C TYR A 115 18.63 -1.99 2.09
N ALA A 116 18.08 -3.20 2.01
CA ALA A 116 18.27 -4.11 0.90
C ALA A 116 16.99 -4.21 0.03
N ASN A 117 17.16 -4.37 -1.28
CA ASN A 117 16.04 -4.71 -2.15
C ASN A 117 15.64 -6.19 -2.01
N THR A 118 14.61 -6.64 -2.76
CA THR A 118 14.13 -8.03 -2.71
C THR A 118 15.14 -9.05 -3.21
N ARG A 119 16.21 -8.61 -3.93
CA ARG A 119 17.33 -9.44 -4.37
C ARG A 119 18.50 -9.46 -3.40
N GLY A 120 18.42 -8.69 -2.30
CA GLY A 120 19.49 -8.60 -1.30
C GLY A 120 20.56 -7.55 -1.62
N GLU A 121 20.39 -6.76 -2.68
CA GLU A 121 21.31 -5.68 -3.03
C GLU A 121 21.14 -4.50 -2.07
N ALA A 122 22.26 -3.99 -1.52
CA ALA A 122 22.26 -2.90 -0.54
C ALA A 122 22.10 -1.53 -1.21
N PHE A 123 21.29 -0.67 -0.62
CA PHE A 123 21.07 0.70 -1.02
C PHE A 123 21.15 1.66 0.17
N ARG A 124 21.50 2.91 -0.13
CA ARG A 124 21.44 4.05 0.80
C ARG A 124 20.77 5.21 0.05
N LYS A 125 19.62 5.67 0.52
CA LYS A 125 18.87 6.74 -0.15
C LYS A 125 18.30 7.72 0.89
N PRO A 126 18.13 9.01 0.53
CA PRO A 126 17.46 9.98 1.38
C PRO A 126 16.05 9.48 1.73
N TYR A 127 15.71 9.51 3.02
CA TYR A 127 14.46 8.93 3.53
C TYR A 127 13.23 9.63 2.97
N PHE A 128 13.26 10.96 2.81
CA PHE A 128 12.17 11.72 2.20
C PHE A 128 11.73 11.13 0.86
N PHE A 129 12.67 10.83 -0.05
CA PHE A 129 12.31 10.29 -1.37
C PHE A 129 11.77 8.86 -1.31
N LEU A 130 12.16 8.09 -0.29
CA LEU A 130 11.60 6.76 -0.07
C LEU A 130 10.16 6.85 0.45
N VAL A 131 9.86 7.79 1.35
CA VAL A 131 8.49 8.07 1.81
C VAL A 131 7.63 8.57 0.64
N MET A 132 8.14 9.48 -0.19
CA MET A 132 7.45 9.92 -1.40
C MET A 132 7.21 8.76 -2.38
N HIS A 133 8.20 7.90 -2.60
CA HIS A 133 8.04 6.70 -3.42
C HIS A 133 6.95 5.78 -2.86
N PHE A 134 6.91 5.56 -1.56
CA PHE A 134 5.93 4.70 -0.89
C PHE A 134 4.50 5.13 -1.20
N PHE A 135 4.16 6.40 -0.98
CA PHE A 135 2.81 6.90 -1.25
C PHE A 135 2.50 7.02 -2.75
N ASN A 136 3.48 7.38 -3.57
CA ASN A 136 3.29 7.44 -5.02
C ASN A 136 3.06 6.05 -5.63
N HIS A 137 3.75 5.02 -5.15
CA HIS A 137 3.56 3.63 -5.56
C HIS A 137 2.13 3.16 -5.31
N GLN A 138 1.59 3.43 -4.12
CA GLN A 138 0.20 3.10 -3.78
C GLN A 138 -0.78 3.83 -4.69
N THR A 139 -0.58 5.12 -4.94
CA THR A 139 -1.43 5.93 -5.82
C THR A 139 -1.41 5.40 -7.26
N HIS A 140 -0.22 5.03 -7.78
CA HIS A 140 -0.06 4.46 -9.11
C HIS A 140 -0.88 3.17 -9.27
N HIS A 141 -0.71 2.21 -8.37
CA HIS A 141 -1.40 0.92 -8.46
C HIS A 141 -2.88 1.02 -8.13
N ARG A 142 -3.32 1.93 -7.24
CA ARG A 142 -4.74 2.22 -7.07
C ARG A 142 -5.39 2.75 -8.33
N GLY A 143 -4.70 3.59 -9.11
CA GLY A 143 -5.16 4.00 -10.44
C GLY A 143 -5.40 2.82 -11.38
N GLN A 144 -4.54 1.79 -11.33
CA GLN A 144 -4.77 0.54 -12.07
C GLN A 144 -6.01 -0.21 -11.55
N VAL A 145 -6.17 -0.33 -10.22
CA VAL A 145 -7.36 -0.97 -9.62
C VAL A 145 -8.64 -0.25 -10.01
N THR A 146 -8.69 1.08 -9.94
CA THR A 146 -9.89 1.85 -10.31
C THR A 146 -10.24 1.67 -11.79
N THR A 147 -9.23 1.57 -12.67
CA THR A 147 -9.44 1.25 -14.10
C THR A 147 -10.05 -0.15 -14.27
N LEU A 148 -9.53 -1.16 -13.58
CA LEU A 148 -10.04 -2.53 -13.64
C LEU A 148 -11.47 -2.64 -13.08
N LEU A 149 -11.80 -1.90 -12.02
CA LEU A 149 -13.15 -1.81 -11.46
C LEU A 149 -14.12 -1.14 -12.44
N ALA A 150 -13.72 -0.03 -13.05
CA ALA A 150 -14.53 0.64 -14.09
C ALA A 150 -14.80 -0.27 -15.28
N GLN A 151 -13.82 -1.04 -15.76
CA GLN A 151 -14.00 -2.06 -16.80
C GLN A 151 -14.94 -3.19 -16.37
N ALA A 152 -15.05 -3.45 -15.06
CA ALA A 152 -16.01 -4.39 -14.49
C ALA A 152 -17.38 -3.76 -14.20
N GLY A 153 -17.61 -2.51 -14.61
CA GLY A 153 -18.88 -1.79 -14.43
C GLY A 153 -19.07 -1.20 -13.02
N VAL A 154 -18.01 -1.08 -12.22
CA VAL A 154 -18.08 -0.53 -10.86
C VAL A 154 -17.43 0.85 -10.81
N ASP A 155 -18.20 1.85 -10.41
CA ASP A 155 -17.73 3.21 -10.15
C ASP A 155 -17.21 3.34 -8.71
N VAL A 156 -15.96 3.76 -8.56
CA VAL A 156 -15.33 4.03 -7.25
C VAL A 156 -15.69 5.43 -6.72
N GLY A 157 -16.25 6.30 -7.57
CA GLY A 157 -16.56 7.70 -7.27
C GLY A 157 -15.30 8.56 -7.21
N ALA A 158 -15.39 9.73 -6.55
CA ALA A 158 -14.29 10.68 -6.46
C ALA A 158 -13.01 10.05 -5.86
N THR A 159 -11.87 10.31 -6.52
CA THR A 159 -10.56 9.80 -6.11
C THR A 159 -9.55 10.91 -5.81
N ASP A 160 -9.99 12.16 -5.92
CA ASP A 160 -9.11 13.33 -5.80
C ASP A 160 -8.73 13.59 -4.33
N LEU A 161 -7.44 13.84 -4.11
CA LEU A 161 -6.93 14.24 -2.80
C LEU A 161 -7.62 15.50 -2.26
N SER A 162 -8.00 16.41 -3.16
CA SER A 162 -8.70 17.65 -2.81
C SER A 162 -10.01 17.42 -2.06
N ALA A 163 -10.65 16.24 -2.22
CA ALA A 163 -11.86 15.87 -1.48
C ALA A 163 -11.65 15.79 0.05
N LEU A 164 -10.41 15.69 0.52
CA LEU A 164 -10.03 15.66 1.94
C LEU A 164 -9.44 16.98 2.44
N ILE A 165 -9.31 17.98 1.57
CA ILE A 165 -8.80 19.30 1.97
C ILE A 165 -9.99 20.12 2.48
N ALA A 166 -9.89 20.58 3.74
CA ALA A 166 -10.90 21.46 4.30
C ALA A 166 -10.94 22.80 3.54
N GLU A 167 -12.13 23.39 3.40
CA GLU A 167 -12.28 24.77 2.94
C GLU A 167 -11.67 25.72 3.99
N ALA A 168 -10.98 26.79 3.52
CA ALA A 168 -10.30 27.77 4.36
C ALA A 168 -11.27 28.83 4.92
#